data_93bd8e678633c75cf50d51dfa207af31
#
_entry.id   93bd8e678633c75cf50d51dfa207af31
#
_cell.length_a   1.000
_cell.length_b   1.000
_cell.length_c   1.000
_cell.angle_alpha   90.00
_cell.angle_beta   90.00
_cell.angle_gamma   90.00
#
_symmetry.space_group_name_H-M   'P 1'
#
loop_
_entity.id
_entity.type
_entity.pdbx_description
1 polymer ?
#
loop_
_entity_poly.entity_id
_entity_poly.type
_entity_poly.pdbx_seq_one_letter_code
_entity_poly.pdbx_strand_id
1 'polypeptide(L)'
;MVSNPRMNLFRLPAILLAGLLATTAQAKDLRIGMVGLDTSHVTAFTRILNDKSAKDHIPGGKVVAAVKDSSPDIESSYTRVEKYTAELTGKWGVKLYPTVTEMCRHVDAVMVENVDGRPHLKHATDVIKAGKPLFIDKPLAGTLEDCLKIYRLARRHNVPVFSSSSLRFAKATLAARAGKFGKVLRCETRSPAHLEPHHPDLFWYGIHGVESLFTVMGSGCVSVQRGTT
;
A
#
# COMPACT_ATOMS: atom_id res chain seq x y z
N MET A 1 -7.54 91.04 4.51
CA MET A 1 -6.59 90.15 5.21
C MET A 1 -7.07 88.72 5.06
N VAL A 2 -6.49 88.01 4.17
CA VAL A 2 -6.91 86.66 3.89
C VAL A 2 -5.80 85.73 4.39
N SER A 3 -6.06 84.91 5.39
CA SER A 3 -5.15 83.95 6.00
C SER A 3 -5.15 82.62 5.21
N ASN A 4 -3.96 82.24 4.82
CA ASN A 4 -3.69 81.05 4.03
C ASN A 4 -3.50 79.85 4.95
N PRO A 5 -4.24 78.70 4.81
CA PRO A 5 -4.02 77.55 5.62
C PRO A 5 -2.91 76.66 5.03
N ARG A 6 -1.94 76.33 5.87
CA ARG A 6 -0.81 75.44 5.57
C ARG A 6 -1.30 74.01 5.37
N MET A 7 -0.97 73.42 4.22
CA MET A 7 -1.21 72.05 3.87
C MET A 7 -0.21 71.11 4.60
N ASN A 8 -0.71 70.28 5.47
CA ASN A 8 0.08 69.23 6.14
C ASN A 8 0.33 68.08 5.17
N LEU A 9 1.54 67.85 4.75
CA LEU A 9 1.98 66.66 4.02
C LEU A 9 1.94 65.46 4.97
N PHE A 10 0.97 64.57 4.76
CA PHE A 10 0.99 63.24 5.37
C PHE A 10 2.11 62.40 4.81
N ARG A 11 3.11 62.09 5.65
CA ARG A 11 4.16 61.09 5.34
C ARG A 11 3.53 59.69 5.47
N LEU A 12 3.37 58.98 4.36
CA LEU A 12 3.03 57.59 4.32
C LEU A 12 4.22 56.75 4.83
N PRO A 13 4.05 55.82 5.77
CA PRO A 13 5.13 54.92 6.13
C PRO A 13 5.37 53.92 5.00
N ALA A 14 6.62 53.79 4.58
CA ALA A 14 7.07 52.75 3.66
C ALA A 14 6.89 51.37 4.36
N ILE A 15 5.88 50.58 3.94
CA ILE A 15 5.70 49.20 4.37
C ILE A 15 6.78 48.38 3.63
N LEU A 16 7.85 48.00 4.35
CA LEU A 16 8.78 46.98 3.90
C LEU A 16 8.03 45.66 3.76
N LEU A 17 7.75 45.26 2.51
CA LEU A 17 7.24 43.93 2.18
C LEU A 17 8.40 42.94 2.29
N ALA A 18 8.60 42.40 3.51
CA ALA A 18 9.54 41.30 3.72
C ALA A 18 8.96 40.07 3.00
N GLY A 19 9.48 39.79 1.81
CA GLY A 19 9.14 38.58 1.07
C GLY A 19 9.57 37.35 1.87
N LEU A 20 8.60 36.62 2.44
CA LEU A 20 8.82 35.28 2.97
C LEU A 20 9.17 34.37 1.77
N LEU A 21 10.46 34.15 1.55
CA LEU A 21 10.93 33.04 0.73
C LEU A 21 10.58 31.75 1.49
N ALA A 22 9.38 31.22 1.26
CA ALA A 22 9.03 29.87 1.66
C ALA A 22 9.93 28.92 0.88
N THR A 23 11.05 28.52 1.46
CA THR A 23 11.81 27.37 0.98
C THR A 23 10.90 26.17 1.11
N THR A 24 10.36 25.69 -0.01
CA THR A 24 9.68 24.40 -0.07
C THR A 24 10.72 23.33 0.22
N ALA A 25 10.85 22.95 1.50
CA ALA A 25 11.62 21.78 1.87
C ALA A 25 11.01 20.60 1.11
N GLN A 26 11.70 20.08 0.11
CA GLN A 26 11.26 18.90 -0.62
C GLN A 26 11.21 17.76 0.38
N ALA A 27 10.01 17.22 0.62
CA ALA A 27 9.83 16.10 1.53
C ALA A 27 10.75 14.96 1.10
N LYS A 28 11.52 14.44 2.04
CA LYS A 28 12.40 13.29 1.78
C LYS A 28 11.53 12.07 1.46
N ASP A 29 11.95 11.29 0.46
CA ASP A 29 11.28 10.03 0.13
C ASP A 29 11.18 9.13 1.36
N LEU A 30 10.01 8.53 1.57
CA LEU A 30 9.79 7.50 2.59
C LEU A 30 10.65 6.28 2.27
N ARG A 31 11.38 5.79 3.26
CA ARG A 31 12.12 4.53 3.16
C ARG A 31 11.15 3.39 3.38
N ILE A 32 10.98 2.54 2.38
CA ILE A 32 10.04 1.43 2.41
C ILE A 32 10.82 0.12 2.56
N GLY A 33 10.37 -0.72 3.51
CA GLY A 33 10.82 -2.11 3.66
C GLY A 33 9.84 -3.08 3.02
N MET A 34 10.34 -4.18 2.47
CA MET A 34 9.52 -5.28 1.96
C MET A 34 9.77 -6.56 2.73
N VAL A 35 8.72 -7.35 2.96
CA VAL A 35 8.77 -8.67 3.59
C VAL A 35 8.11 -9.68 2.67
N GLY A 36 8.79 -10.82 2.43
CA GLY A 36 8.34 -11.80 1.45
C GLY A 36 8.72 -11.40 0.03
N LEU A 37 9.67 -12.13 -0.57
CA LEU A 37 10.21 -11.79 -1.88
C LEU A 37 9.87 -12.85 -2.93
N ASP A 38 8.67 -13.43 -2.86
CA ASP A 38 8.25 -14.60 -3.62
C ASP A 38 7.18 -14.31 -4.69
N THR A 39 6.80 -13.04 -4.86
CA THR A 39 5.82 -12.58 -5.86
C THR A 39 6.39 -11.55 -6.83
N SER A 40 5.85 -11.49 -8.04
CA SER A 40 6.21 -10.45 -9.03
C SER A 40 5.85 -9.04 -8.57
N HIS A 41 5.01 -8.90 -7.55
CA HIS A 41 4.63 -7.59 -7.01
C HIS A 41 5.83 -6.87 -6.40
N VAL A 42 6.77 -7.59 -5.76
CA VAL A 42 7.96 -6.97 -5.17
C VAL A 42 8.81 -6.23 -6.21
N THR A 43 9.01 -6.82 -7.39
CA THR A 43 9.76 -6.16 -8.47
C THR A 43 8.94 -5.06 -9.14
N ALA A 44 7.62 -5.25 -9.31
CA ALA A 44 6.73 -4.25 -9.87
C ALA A 44 6.65 -2.99 -9.00
N PHE A 45 6.39 -3.13 -7.70
CA PHE A 45 6.34 -2.00 -6.77
C PHE A 45 7.71 -1.32 -6.63
N THR A 46 8.79 -2.11 -6.53
CA THR A 46 10.14 -1.54 -6.48
C THR A 46 10.44 -0.71 -7.72
N ARG A 47 10.07 -1.18 -8.91
CA ARG A 47 10.26 -0.43 -10.16
C ARG A 47 9.49 0.90 -10.15
N ILE A 48 8.20 0.88 -9.84
CA ILE A 48 7.37 2.11 -9.87
C ILE A 48 7.83 3.15 -8.83
N LEU A 49 8.38 2.71 -7.70
CA LEU A 49 8.85 3.59 -6.62
C LEU A 49 10.30 4.04 -6.81
N ASN A 50 11.18 3.20 -7.37
CA ASN A 50 12.61 3.46 -7.43
C ASN A 50 13.08 3.99 -8.79
N ASP A 51 12.39 3.66 -9.89
CA ASP A 51 12.76 4.07 -11.24
C ASP A 51 12.11 5.40 -11.63
N LYS A 52 12.85 6.49 -11.45
CA LYS A 52 12.38 7.84 -11.81
C LYS A 52 12.13 8.03 -13.31
N SER A 53 12.65 7.13 -14.17
CA SER A 53 12.43 7.17 -15.62
C SER A 53 11.19 6.39 -16.06
N ALA A 54 10.60 5.58 -15.17
CA ALA A 54 9.39 4.83 -15.48
C ALA A 54 8.20 5.77 -15.70
N LYS A 55 7.43 5.52 -16.78
CA LYS A 55 6.25 6.34 -17.12
C LYS A 55 5.18 6.36 -16.03
N ASP A 56 5.15 5.33 -15.21
CA ASP A 56 4.24 5.12 -14.08
C ASP A 56 4.94 5.32 -12.73
N HIS A 57 6.07 6.04 -12.70
CA HIS A 57 6.78 6.34 -11.46
C HIS A 57 5.89 7.11 -10.47
N ILE A 58 5.92 6.66 -9.22
CA ILE A 58 5.22 7.30 -8.10
C ILE A 58 6.28 7.88 -7.15
N PRO A 59 6.38 9.22 -7.05
CA PRO A 59 7.34 9.87 -6.18
C PRO A 59 6.92 9.83 -4.71
N GLY A 60 7.85 10.08 -3.80
CA GLY A 60 7.59 10.20 -2.36
C GLY A 60 7.89 8.95 -1.55
N GLY A 61 8.30 7.86 -2.19
CA GLY A 61 8.76 6.65 -1.52
C GLY A 61 9.82 5.89 -2.31
N LYS A 62 10.64 5.15 -1.60
CA LYS A 62 11.67 4.28 -2.20
C LYS A 62 11.81 2.99 -1.41
N VAL A 63 11.80 1.85 -2.08
CA VAL A 63 12.15 0.56 -1.49
C VAL A 63 13.65 0.51 -1.26
N VAL A 64 14.06 0.34 -0.01
CA VAL A 64 15.48 0.40 0.40
C VAL A 64 15.93 -0.81 1.21
N ALA A 65 15.00 -1.59 1.74
CA ALA A 65 15.27 -2.69 2.65
C ALA A 65 14.31 -3.84 2.39
N ALA A 66 14.74 -5.08 2.67
CA ALA A 66 13.85 -6.22 2.58
C ALA A 66 14.23 -7.33 3.56
N VAL A 67 13.24 -8.19 3.87
CA VAL A 67 13.41 -9.48 4.51
C VAL A 67 12.99 -10.56 3.52
N LYS A 68 13.94 -11.44 3.18
CA LYS A 68 13.67 -12.59 2.33
C LYS A 68 12.84 -13.60 3.11
N ASP A 69 11.68 -13.92 2.59
CA ASP A 69 10.80 -14.96 3.13
C ASP A 69 10.00 -15.61 2.00
N SER A 70 9.63 -16.87 2.16
CA SER A 70 8.82 -17.66 1.23
C SER A 70 8.23 -18.87 1.93
N SER A 71 7.18 -19.46 1.37
CA SER A 71 6.54 -20.68 1.87
C SER A 71 7.15 -21.91 1.20
N PRO A 72 7.76 -22.82 1.97
CA PRO A 72 8.50 -23.98 1.42
C PRO A 72 7.60 -25.05 0.81
N ASP A 73 6.31 -25.02 1.10
CA ASP A 73 5.29 -25.95 0.62
C ASP A 73 4.47 -25.43 -0.57
N ILE A 74 4.70 -24.18 -1.01
CA ILE A 74 4.05 -23.58 -2.18
C ILE A 74 5.08 -23.42 -3.29
N GLU A 75 4.92 -24.18 -4.37
CA GLU A 75 5.87 -24.19 -5.49
C GLU A 75 6.10 -22.80 -6.08
N SER A 76 5.01 -22.06 -6.31
CA SER A 76 5.06 -20.71 -6.84
C SER A 76 5.67 -19.68 -5.87
N SER A 77 5.93 -20.04 -4.63
CA SER A 77 6.64 -19.25 -3.64
C SER A 77 8.14 -19.57 -3.66
N TYR A 78 8.52 -20.80 -3.28
CA TYR A 78 9.93 -21.12 -3.08
C TYR A 78 10.75 -21.14 -4.38
N THR A 79 10.14 -21.40 -5.55
CA THR A 79 10.87 -21.39 -6.83
C THR A 79 11.22 -19.98 -7.33
N ARG A 80 10.54 -18.93 -6.84
CA ARG A 80 10.69 -17.57 -7.34
C ARG A 80 11.48 -16.63 -6.42
N VAL A 81 11.54 -16.93 -5.13
CA VAL A 81 12.12 -16.05 -4.12
C VAL A 81 13.56 -15.65 -4.42
N GLU A 82 14.40 -16.58 -4.91
CA GLU A 82 15.81 -16.30 -5.23
C GLU A 82 15.93 -15.29 -6.37
N LYS A 83 15.16 -15.49 -7.44
CA LYS A 83 15.15 -14.62 -8.61
C LYS A 83 14.80 -13.18 -8.23
N TYR A 84 13.71 -12.99 -7.47
CA TYR A 84 13.26 -11.66 -7.10
C TYR A 84 14.19 -11.01 -6.07
N THR A 85 14.74 -11.79 -5.14
CA THR A 85 15.77 -11.31 -4.21
C THR A 85 16.99 -10.80 -4.97
N ALA A 86 17.50 -11.55 -5.94
CA ALA A 86 18.64 -11.14 -6.76
C ALA A 86 18.35 -9.83 -7.56
N GLU A 87 17.14 -9.68 -8.10
CA GLU A 87 16.74 -8.46 -8.79
C GLU A 87 16.71 -7.26 -7.84
N LEU A 88 16.09 -7.39 -6.66
CA LEU A 88 16.00 -6.30 -5.70
C LEU A 88 17.37 -5.85 -5.21
N THR A 89 18.25 -6.79 -4.88
CA THR A 89 19.58 -6.49 -4.37
C THR A 89 20.53 -6.01 -5.46
N GLY A 90 20.57 -6.67 -6.60
CA GLY A 90 21.52 -6.38 -7.68
C GLY A 90 21.15 -5.15 -8.50
N LYS A 91 19.87 -5.01 -8.88
CA LYS A 91 19.42 -3.89 -9.71
C LYS A 91 19.07 -2.65 -8.91
N TRP A 92 18.45 -2.81 -7.75
CA TRP A 92 17.89 -1.70 -6.99
C TRP A 92 18.69 -1.34 -5.73
N GLY A 93 19.70 -2.15 -5.37
CA GLY A 93 20.52 -1.94 -4.17
C GLY A 93 19.74 -2.08 -2.86
N VAL A 94 18.66 -2.85 -2.86
CA VAL A 94 17.84 -3.11 -1.66
C VAL A 94 18.66 -3.92 -0.67
N LYS A 95 18.76 -3.45 0.57
CA LYS A 95 19.51 -4.13 1.62
C LYS A 95 18.67 -5.22 2.28
N LEU A 96 19.21 -6.43 2.38
CA LEU A 96 18.57 -7.52 3.10
C LEU A 96 18.84 -7.44 4.60
N TYR A 97 17.83 -7.79 5.39
CA TYR A 97 17.89 -7.91 6.84
C TYR A 97 17.43 -9.29 7.27
N PRO A 98 17.99 -9.85 8.36
CA PRO A 98 17.65 -11.20 8.83
C PRO A 98 16.27 -11.29 9.46
N THR A 99 15.73 -10.18 9.99
CA THR A 99 14.43 -10.14 10.67
C THR A 99 13.63 -8.87 10.32
N VAL A 100 12.31 -8.98 10.39
CA VAL A 100 11.39 -7.84 10.23
C VAL A 100 11.66 -6.76 11.28
N THR A 101 11.88 -7.16 12.53
CA THR A 101 12.17 -6.24 13.63
C THR A 101 13.44 -5.42 13.39
N GLU A 102 14.48 -6.03 12.87
CA GLU A 102 15.72 -5.32 12.53
C GLU A 102 15.51 -4.36 11.36
N MET A 103 14.89 -4.83 10.29
CA MET A 103 14.55 -4.00 9.12
C MET A 103 13.74 -2.77 9.52
N CYS A 104 12.77 -2.91 10.41
CA CYS A 104 11.89 -1.82 10.86
C CYS A 104 12.66 -0.64 11.51
N ARG A 105 13.87 -0.85 12.02
CA ARG A 105 14.73 0.24 12.54
C ARG A 105 15.27 1.17 11.44
N HIS A 106 15.23 0.73 10.19
CA HIS A 106 15.86 1.40 9.06
C HIS A 106 14.86 1.95 8.04
N VAL A 107 13.55 1.74 8.23
CA VAL A 107 12.50 2.12 7.29
C VAL A 107 11.40 2.94 7.96
N ASP A 108 10.61 3.64 7.16
CA ASP A 108 9.53 4.51 7.62
C ASP A 108 8.16 3.83 7.48
N ALA A 109 8.03 2.90 6.51
CA ALA A 109 6.83 2.09 6.26
C ALA A 109 7.23 0.70 5.75
N VAL A 110 6.31 -0.26 5.81
CA VAL A 110 6.56 -1.64 5.38
C VAL A 110 5.46 -2.14 4.46
N MET A 111 5.84 -2.96 3.48
CA MET A 111 4.97 -3.74 2.62
C MET A 111 5.22 -5.22 2.88
N VAL A 112 4.19 -5.98 3.20
CA VAL A 112 4.23 -7.45 3.30
C VAL A 112 3.68 -8.00 2.01
N GLU A 113 4.51 -8.74 1.26
CA GLU A 113 4.28 -9.12 -0.13
C GLU A 113 4.27 -10.64 -0.35
N ASN A 114 4.36 -11.46 0.70
CA ASN A 114 4.29 -12.92 0.53
C ASN A 114 3.05 -13.29 -0.29
N VAL A 115 3.23 -14.19 -1.28
CA VAL A 115 2.11 -14.70 -2.06
C VAL A 115 1.15 -15.52 -1.18
N ASP A 116 1.68 -16.12 -0.13
CA ASP A 116 0.97 -16.89 0.89
C ASP A 116 0.47 -15.98 2.02
N GLY A 117 -0.84 -15.97 2.26
CA GLY A 117 -1.45 -15.20 3.35
C GLY A 117 -1.22 -15.78 4.75
N ARG A 118 -0.79 -17.04 4.88
CA ARG A 118 -0.63 -17.70 6.19
C ARG A 118 0.44 -17.05 7.09
N PRO A 119 1.62 -16.62 6.61
CA PRO A 119 2.62 -15.93 7.43
C PRO A 119 2.30 -14.46 7.71
N HIS A 120 1.29 -13.84 7.07
CA HIS A 120 1.04 -12.40 7.15
C HIS A 120 0.78 -11.90 8.57
N LEU A 121 0.04 -12.66 9.41
CA LEU A 121 -0.20 -12.26 10.80
C LEU A 121 1.11 -12.14 11.59
N LYS A 122 2.06 -13.07 11.40
CA LYS A 122 3.37 -13.04 12.07
C LYS A 122 4.14 -11.78 11.66
N HIS A 123 4.28 -11.54 10.37
CA HIS A 123 5.00 -10.37 9.85
C HIS A 123 4.34 -9.05 10.23
N ALA A 124 3.01 -8.97 10.08
CA ALA A 124 2.23 -7.80 10.48
C ALA A 124 2.39 -7.49 11.99
N THR A 125 2.45 -8.54 12.83
CA THR A 125 2.66 -8.38 14.27
C THR A 125 3.98 -7.67 14.57
N ASP A 126 5.07 -8.08 13.91
CA ASP A 126 6.39 -7.49 14.12
C ASP A 126 6.43 -6.03 13.64
N VAL A 127 5.85 -5.75 12.46
CA VAL A 127 5.77 -4.41 11.88
C VAL A 127 4.92 -3.47 12.75
N ILE A 128 3.74 -3.92 13.18
CA ILE A 128 2.81 -3.13 14.00
C ILE A 128 3.43 -2.83 15.37
N LYS A 129 4.09 -3.79 16.02
CA LYS A 129 4.81 -3.57 17.27
C LYS A 129 5.97 -2.59 17.12
N ALA A 130 6.59 -2.52 15.94
CA ALA A 130 7.61 -1.52 15.61
C ALA A 130 7.02 -0.14 15.27
N GLY A 131 5.69 0.02 15.29
CA GLY A 131 5.00 1.29 15.04
C GLY A 131 5.06 1.77 13.58
N LYS A 132 5.26 0.85 12.61
CA LYS A 132 5.41 1.23 11.20
C LYS A 132 4.10 1.10 10.43
N PRO A 133 3.69 2.13 9.65
CA PRO A 133 2.62 2.00 8.66
C PRO A 133 2.83 0.78 7.78
N LEU A 134 1.73 0.05 7.51
CA LEU A 134 1.81 -1.26 6.90
C LEU A 134 0.82 -1.43 5.74
N PHE A 135 1.33 -1.79 4.58
CA PHE A 135 0.57 -2.39 3.50
C PHE A 135 0.75 -3.90 3.54
N ILE A 136 -0.33 -4.65 3.35
CA ILE A 136 -0.29 -6.11 3.18
C ILE A 136 -0.90 -6.43 1.83
N ASP A 137 -0.14 -7.07 0.95
CA ASP A 137 -0.68 -7.54 -0.33
C ASP A 137 -1.78 -8.59 -0.11
N LYS A 138 -2.56 -8.81 -1.13
CA LYS A 138 -3.60 -9.83 -1.09
C LYS A 138 -3.01 -11.26 -1.04
N PRO A 139 -3.65 -12.18 -0.32
CA PRO A 139 -4.75 -11.96 0.63
C PRO A 139 -4.25 -11.29 1.92
N LEU A 140 -5.11 -10.57 2.63
CA LEU A 140 -4.74 -9.94 3.91
C LEU A 140 -4.17 -10.94 4.92
N ALA A 141 -4.71 -12.16 4.96
CA ALA A 141 -4.22 -13.32 5.70
C ALA A 141 -4.80 -14.61 5.13
N GLY A 142 -4.43 -15.77 5.68
CA GLY A 142 -4.98 -17.07 5.30
C GLY A 142 -6.34 -17.42 5.95
N THR A 143 -6.76 -16.67 6.97
CA THR A 143 -8.03 -16.90 7.68
C THR A 143 -8.69 -15.58 8.07
N LEU A 144 -10.03 -15.60 8.25
CA LEU A 144 -10.76 -14.45 8.77
C LEU A 144 -10.29 -14.08 10.18
N GLU A 145 -10.02 -15.08 11.02
CA GLU A 145 -9.54 -14.85 12.38
C GLU A 145 -8.23 -14.04 12.39
N ASP A 146 -7.29 -14.38 11.53
CA ASP A 146 -6.01 -13.68 11.43
C ASP A 146 -6.18 -12.27 10.83
N CYS A 147 -7.07 -12.10 9.86
CA CYS A 147 -7.45 -10.77 9.37
C CYS A 147 -7.95 -9.87 10.52
N LEU A 148 -8.83 -10.39 11.35
CA LEU A 148 -9.36 -9.66 12.51
C LEU A 148 -8.30 -9.38 13.56
N LYS A 149 -7.37 -10.32 13.81
CA LYS A 149 -6.23 -10.13 14.73
C LYS A 149 -5.32 -8.99 14.23
N ILE A 150 -5.00 -8.94 12.94
CA ILE A 150 -4.18 -7.88 12.34
C ILE A 150 -4.82 -6.51 12.60
N TYR A 151 -6.08 -6.33 12.26
CA TYR A 151 -6.75 -5.02 12.45
C TYR A 151 -6.93 -4.65 13.92
N ARG A 152 -7.23 -5.61 14.80
CA ARG A 152 -7.31 -5.36 16.25
C ARG A 152 -5.95 -4.94 16.82
N LEU A 153 -4.87 -5.58 16.37
CA LEU A 153 -3.52 -5.23 16.79
C LEU A 153 -3.13 -3.83 16.28
N ALA A 154 -3.37 -3.56 15.01
CA ALA A 154 -3.11 -2.25 14.40
C ALA A 154 -3.83 -1.11 15.14
N ARG A 155 -5.12 -1.31 15.47
CA ARG A 155 -5.89 -0.34 16.25
C ARG A 155 -5.29 -0.11 17.63
N ARG A 156 -4.91 -1.16 18.36
CA ARG A 156 -4.30 -1.04 19.70
C ARG A 156 -2.98 -0.29 19.70
N HIS A 157 -2.21 -0.40 18.63
CA HIS A 157 -0.92 0.28 18.49
C HIS A 157 -1.02 1.61 17.73
N ASN A 158 -2.22 2.02 17.31
CA ASN A 158 -2.45 3.21 16.48
C ASN A 158 -1.60 3.22 15.19
N VAL A 159 -1.46 2.06 14.55
CA VAL A 159 -0.71 1.89 13.31
C VAL A 159 -1.68 1.77 12.14
N PRO A 160 -1.53 2.59 11.08
CA PRO A 160 -2.34 2.46 9.88
C PRO A 160 -1.96 1.18 9.13
N VAL A 161 -2.98 0.36 8.83
CA VAL A 161 -2.86 -0.88 8.04
C VAL A 161 -3.91 -0.88 6.95
N PHE A 162 -3.52 -1.25 5.73
CA PHE A 162 -4.45 -1.50 4.64
C PHE A 162 -3.98 -2.67 3.75
N SER A 163 -4.92 -3.23 3.03
CA SER A 163 -4.70 -4.30 2.06
C SER A 163 -5.62 -4.10 0.87
N SER A 164 -5.19 -4.49 -0.32
CA SER A 164 -6.03 -4.45 -1.51
C SER A 164 -5.53 -5.36 -2.62
N SER A 165 -6.48 -5.84 -3.43
CA SER A 165 -6.21 -6.32 -4.78
C SER A 165 -6.05 -5.13 -5.74
N SER A 166 -5.17 -5.25 -6.71
CA SER A 166 -5.05 -4.27 -7.81
C SER A 166 -6.36 -4.07 -8.59
N LEU A 167 -7.22 -5.09 -8.67
CA LEU A 167 -8.50 -5.01 -9.37
C LEU A 167 -9.51 -4.06 -8.70
N ARG A 168 -9.33 -3.73 -7.42
CA ARG A 168 -10.06 -2.65 -6.76
C ARG A 168 -9.94 -1.33 -7.52
N PHE A 169 -8.78 -1.08 -8.11
CA PHE A 169 -8.42 0.17 -8.79
C PHE A 169 -8.59 0.10 -10.32
N ALA A 170 -9.17 -0.97 -10.86
CA ALA A 170 -9.47 -1.06 -12.27
C ALA A 170 -10.43 0.08 -12.69
N LYS A 171 -10.18 0.69 -13.86
CA LYS A 171 -10.91 1.88 -14.32
C LYS A 171 -12.44 1.68 -14.32
N ALA A 172 -12.91 0.51 -14.76
CA ALA A 172 -14.34 0.18 -14.78
C ALA A 172 -14.91 0.05 -13.36
N THR A 173 -14.18 -0.61 -12.46
CA THR A 173 -14.56 -0.77 -11.04
C THR A 173 -14.70 0.60 -10.35
N LEU A 174 -13.71 1.48 -10.53
CA LEU A 174 -13.75 2.83 -9.98
C LEU A 174 -14.86 3.69 -10.61
N ALA A 175 -15.10 3.56 -11.91
CA ALA A 175 -16.18 4.28 -12.60
C ALA A 175 -17.56 3.86 -12.07
N ALA A 176 -17.78 2.56 -11.87
CA ALA A 176 -19.03 2.03 -11.30
C ALA A 176 -19.21 2.53 -9.84
N ARG A 177 -18.18 2.43 -9.01
CA ARG A 177 -18.18 2.94 -7.63
C ARG A 177 -18.48 4.45 -7.57
N ALA A 178 -17.93 5.24 -8.50
CA ALA A 178 -18.15 6.68 -8.59
C ALA A 178 -19.53 7.07 -9.16
N GLY A 179 -20.40 6.11 -9.43
CA GLY A 179 -21.74 6.37 -9.95
C GLY A 179 -21.81 6.79 -11.42
N LYS A 180 -20.74 6.61 -12.22
CA LYS A 180 -20.73 7.00 -13.65
C LYS A 180 -21.78 6.29 -14.49
N PHE A 181 -22.27 5.12 -14.03
CA PHE A 181 -23.30 4.34 -14.69
C PHE A 181 -24.67 4.42 -13.98
N GLY A 182 -24.84 5.39 -13.07
CA GLY A 182 -26.00 5.48 -12.21
C GLY A 182 -25.94 4.52 -11.00
N LYS A 183 -27.08 4.33 -10.33
CA LYS A 183 -27.19 3.42 -9.18
C LYS A 183 -27.02 1.98 -9.62
N VAL A 184 -25.98 1.30 -9.11
CA VAL A 184 -25.77 -0.12 -9.38
C VAL A 184 -26.74 -0.95 -8.54
N LEU A 185 -27.59 -1.75 -9.19
CA LEU A 185 -28.57 -2.63 -8.55
C LEU A 185 -28.08 -4.07 -8.46
N ARG A 186 -27.21 -4.48 -9.39
CA ARG A 186 -26.63 -5.83 -9.47
C ARG A 186 -25.21 -5.72 -10.03
N CYS A 187 -24.30 -6.54 -9.52
CA CYS A 187 -22.95 -6.65 -10.03
C CYS A 187 -22.57 -8.13 -10.18
N GLU A 188 -21.94 -8.46 -11.28
CA GLU A 188 -21.29 -9.75 -11.52
C GLU A 188 -19.82 -9.50 -11.80
N THR A 189 -18.95 -10.24 -11.12
CA THR A 189 -17.50 -10.17 -11.34
C THR A 189 -16.99 -11.54 -11.76
N ARG A 190 -16.04 -11.55 -12.69
CA ARG A 190 -15.36 -12.77 -13.15
C ARG A 190 -13.86 -12.59 -12.98
N SER A 191 -13.22 -13.54 -12.37
CA SER A 191 -11.77 -13.56 -12.19
C SER A 191 -11.25 -14.98 -12.15
N PRO A 192 -9.97 -15.24 -12.43
CA PRO A 192 -9.34 -16.51 -12.10
C PRO A 192 -9.54 -16.82 -10.61
N ALA A 193 -9.83 -18.07 -10.29
CA ALA A 193 -10.02 -18.53 -8.92
C ALA A 193 -9.30 -19.88 -8.71
N HIS A 194 -8.04 -19.95 -9.18
CA HIS A 194 -7.20 -21.11 -8.95
C HIS A 194 -7.09 -21.38 -7.46
N LEU A 195 -7.16 -22.66 -7.10
CA LEU A 195 -6.91 -23.13 -5.75
C LEU A 195 -5.46 -23.56 -5.61
N GLU A 196 -4.86 -23.25 -4.49
CA GLU A 196 -3.54 -23.73 -4.10
C GLU A 196 -3.75 -24.79 -3.00
N PRO A 197 -3.28 -26.04 -3.19
CA PRO A 197 -3.52 -27.13 -2.23
C PRO A 197 -3.09 -26.83 -0.79
N HIS A 198 -2.04 -26.01 -0.64
CA HIS A 198 -1.48 -25.64 0.67
C HIS A 198 -1.96 -24.28 1.19
N HIS A 199 -2.93 -23.66 0.48
CA HIS A 199 -3.48 -22.36 0.90
C HIS A 199 -5.00 -22.42 1.05
N PRO A 200 -5.59 -21.76 2.05
CA PRO A 200 -7.03 -21.82 2.28
C PRO A 200 -7.85 -21.30 1.10
N ASP A 201 -8.58 -22.18 0.46
CA ASP A 201 -9.68 -22.00 -0.48
C ASP A 201 -9.57 -20.73 -1.37
N LEU A 202 -10.63 -19.94 -1.43
CA LEU A 202 -10.75 -18.75 -2.29
C LEU A 202 -9.84 -17.58 -1.86
N PHE A 203 -9.18 -17.64 -0.71
CA PHE A 203 -8.21 -16.63 -0.29
C PHE A 203 -7.04 -16.49 -1.26
N TRP A 204 -6.67 -17.57 -1.98
CA TRP A 204 -5.53 -17.54 -2.92
C TRP A 204 -5.75 -16.61 -4.10
N TYR A 205 -6.78 -16.86 -4.92
CA TYR A 205 -7.09 -16.06 -6.11
C TYR A 205 -8.52 -15.53 -6.16
N GLY A 206 -9.48 -16.21 -5.55
CA GLY A 206 -10.88 -15.77 -5.53
C GLY A 206 -11.09 -14.40 -4.93
N ILE A 207 -10.18 -13.97 -4.06
CA ILE A 207 -10.18 -12.64 -3.44
C ILE A 207 -10.26 -11.50 -4.45
N HIS A 208 -9.67 -11.64 -5.63
CA HIS A 208 -9.70 -10.61 -6.67
C HIS A 208 -11.11 -10.27 -7.15
N GLY A 209 -11.91 -11.30 -7.46
CA GLY A 209 -13.30 -11.13 -7.88
C GLY A 209 -14.17 -10.61 -6.75
N VAL A 210 -14.00 -11.18 -5.55
CA VAL A 210 -14.72 -10.76 -4.34
C VAL A 210 -14.45 -9.28 -4.02
N GLU A 211 -13.19 -8.86 -4.05
CA GLU A 211 -12.83 -7.47 -3.74
C GLU A 211 -13.38 -6.49 -4.79
N SER A 212 -13.36 -6.85 -6.08
CA SER A 212 -14.00 -6.06 -7.13
C SER A 212 -15.49 -5.91 -6.90
N LEU A 213 -16.18 -6.99 -6.53
CA LEU A 213 -17.61 -6.98 -6.20
C LEU A 213 -17.91 -6.02 -5.05
N PHE A 214 -17.21 -6.16 -3.94
CA PHE A 214 -17.40 -5.30 -2.76
C PHE A 214 -16.99 -3.84 -3.02
N THR A 215 -16.04 -3.59 -3.93
CA THR A 215 -15.69 -2.23 -4.32
C THR A 215 -16.85 -1.52 -5.02
N VAL A 216 -17.61 -2.23 -5.85
CA VAL A 216 -18.77 -1.68 -6.57
C VAL A 216 -20.01 -1.62 -5.68
N MET A 217 -20.32 -2.71 -4.98
CA MET A 217 -21.57 -2.84 -4.19
C MET A 217 -21.48 -2.24 -2.80
N GLY A 218 -20.27 -2.05 -2.27
CA GLY A 218 -20.06 -1.54 -0.91
C GLY A 218 -20.17 -2.62 0.17
N SER A 219 -20.20 -2.18 1.43
CA SER A 219 -20.43 -3.02 2.60
C SER A 219 -21.94 -3.32 2.77
N GLY A 220 -22.29 -4.30 3.60
CA GLY A 220 -23.69 -4.64 3.89
C GLY A 220 -24.15 -5.94 3.26
N CYS A 221 -23.22 -6.81 2.90
CA CYS A 221 -23.54 -8.19 2.50
C CYS A 221 -24.31 -8.89 3.64
N VAL A 222 -25.50 -9.40 3.36
CA VAL A 222 -26.37 -10.07 4.34
C VAL A 222 -26.31 -11.57 4.27
N SER A 223 -25.90 -12.14 3.13
CA SER A 223 -25.75 -13.58 2.96
C SER A 223 -24.77 -13.89 1.84
N VAL A 224 -24.11 -15.03 1.94
CA VAL A 224 -23.23 -15.59 0.92
C VAL A 224 -23.64 -17.05 0.71
N GLN A 225 -23.75 -17.45 -0.55
CA GLN A 225 -23.99 -18.84 -0.93
C GLN A 225 -22.92 -19.27 -1.93
N ARG A 226 -22.30 -20.42 -1.70
CA ARG A 226 -21.41 -21.06 -2.67
C ARG A 226 -22.24 -21.99 -3.54
N GLY A 227 -22.13 -21.84 -4.83
CA GLY A 227 -22.65 -22.76 -5.84
C GLY A 227 -21.53 -23.41 -6.62
N THR A 228 -21.80 -24.57 -7.20
CA THR A 228 -20.99 -25.20 -8.24
C THR A 228 -21.69 -24.96 -9.57
N THR A 229 -20.95 -24.48 -10.58
CA THR A 229 -21.40 -24.42 -11.99
C THR A 229 -20.83 -25.59 -12.73
#